data_2280ac1a98cd32284ed6c4f2461fe9a4
#
_entry.id   2280ac1a98cd32284ed6c4f2461fe9a4
#
_cell.length_a   1.000
_cell.length_b   1.000
_cell.length_c   1.000
_cell.angle_alpha   90.00
_cell.angle_beta   90.00
_cell.angle_gamma   90.00
#
_symmetry.space_group_name_H-M   'P 1'
#
loop_
_entity.id
_entity.type
_entity.pdbx_description
1 polymer ?
#
loop_
_entity_poly.entity_id
_entity_poly.type
_entity_poly.pdbx_seq_one_letter_code
_entity_poly.pdbx_strand_id
1 'polypeptide(L)'
;MKKYKETHIIGIDHGYGNMKTANCCFQAGVTVYDKEPIFKDNLLVWNNKYYLIGAEHKEFSADKMLDEDYYVLTLAAIARELNIAKIYSADVLIAAGLPLTWVSEQREEFKQYLIKNETVDFNFKGKDYHIRVVGADIYPQGFAAIVNNFSDFSGVNM
;
A
#
# COMPACT_ATOMS: atom_id res chain seq x y z
N MET A 1 -11.91 2.08 -1.60
CA MET A 1 -11.84 1.47 -0.24
C MET A 1 -13.20 0.88 0.10
N LYS A 2 -13.24 -0.36 0.56
CA LYS A 2 -14.45 -1.03 1.06
C LYS A 2 -14.37 -1.16 2.58
N LYS A 3 -15.50 -1.20 3.28
CA LYS A 3 -15.55 -1.41 4.73
C LYS A 3 -16.32 -2.70 5.03
N TYR A 4 -15.75 -3.55 5.87
CA TYR A 4 -16.43 -4.73 6.42
C TYR A 4 -16.41 -4.64 7.95
N LYS A 5 -17.59 -4.49 8.57
CA LYS A 5 -17.73 -4.12 9.98
C LYS A 5 -16.93 -2.83 10.25
N GLU A 6 -15.97 -2.86 11.19
CA GLU A 6 -15.12 -1.70 11.51
C GLU A 6 -13.78 -1.67 10.72
N THR A 7 -13.50 -2.72 9.92
CA THR A 7 -12.25 -2.84 9.16
C THR A 7 -12.37 -2.25 7.76
N HIS A 8 -11.40 -1.42 7.39
CA HIS A 8 -11.28 -0.87 6.05
C HIS A 8 -10.42 -1.78 5.17
N ILE A 9 -10.99 -2.26 4.08
CA ILE A 9 -10.26 -3.07 3.08
C ILE A 9 -9.69 -2.14 2.03
N ILE A 10 -8.35 -2.12 1.92
CA ILE A 10 -7.63 -1.27 1.00
C ILE A 10 -6.87 -2.14 0.00
N GLY A 11 -7.32 -2.08 -1.26
CA GLY A 11 -6.64 -2.73 -2.37
C GLY A 11 -5.44 -1.90 -2.83
N ILE A 12 -4.26 -2.53 -2.92
CA ILE A 12 -3.01 -1.88 -3.32
C ILE A 12 -2.32 -2.74 -4.38
N ASP A 13 -2.17 -2.21 -5.58
CA ASP A 13 -1.37 -2.82 -6.64
C ASP A 13 0.07 -2.26 -6.57
N HIS A 14 1.00 -3.13 -6.18
CA HIS A 14 2.42 -2.82 -6.04
C HIS A 14 3.13 -2.94 -7.39
N GLY A 15 2.84 -2.03 -8.29
CA GLY A 15 3.48 -1.99 -9.61
C GLY A 15 4.96 -1.57 -9.55
N TYR A 16 5.68 -1.78 -10.64
CA TYR A 16 7.08 -1.40 -10.79
C TYR A 16 7.30 0.10 -10.89
N GLY A 17 6.46 0.76 -11.67
CA GLY A 17 6.57 2.20 -11.90
C GLY A 17 5.58 3.01 -11.07
N ASN A 18 4.44 2.42 -10.73
CA ASN A 18 3.37 3.10 -10.02
C ASN A 18 2.72 2.20 -8.98
N MET A 19 2.41 2.80 -7.85
CA MET A 19 1.47 2.26 -6.86
C MET A 19 0.06 2.67 -7.24
N LYS A 20 -0.89 1.74 -7.19
CA LYS A 20 -2.29 2.01 -7.52
C LYS A 20 -3.20 1.51 -6.42
N THR A 21 -4.23 2.30 -6.14
CA THR A 21 -5.34 1.92 -5.25
C THR A 21 -6.65 2.13 -5.99
N ALA A 22 -7.79 1.96 -5.32
CA ALA A 22 -9.10 2.19 -5.94
C ALA A 22 -9.28 3.62 -6.46
N ASN A 23 -8.67 4.62 -5.77
CA ASN A 23 -8.88 6.05 -6.08
C ASN A 23 -7.58 6.82 -6.34
N CYS A 24 -6.41 6.20 -6.19
CA CYS A 24 -5.12 6.88 -6.30
C CYS A 24 -4.15 6.12 -7.20
N CYS A 25 -3.33 6.87 -7.92
CA CYS A 25 -2.17 6.36 -8.65
C CYS A 25 -1.01 7.32 -8.42
N PHE A 26 0.16 6.80 -8.04
CA PHE A 26 1.36 7.62 -7.83
C PHE A 26 2.63 6.82 -8.12
N GLN A 27 3.73 7.51 -8.40
CA GLN A 27 4.99 6.86 -8.73
C GLN A 27 5.56 6.07 -7.54
N ALA A 28 6.06 4.87 -7.84
CA ALA A 28 6.67 3.97 -6.86
C ALA A 28 8.13 4.36 -6.60
N GLY A 29 8.38 5.63 -6.27
CA GLY A 29 9.69 6.16 -5.95
C GLY A 29 9.75 6.63 -4.49
N VAL A 30 10.87 6.41 -3.83
CA VAL A 30 11.13 6.85 -2.45
C VAL A 30 12.54 7.40 -2.34
N THR A 31 12.66 8.59 -1.78
CA THR A 31 13.94 9.15 -1.36
C THR A 31 13.96 9.29 0.15
N VAL A 32 14.98 8.76 0.80
CA VAL A 32 15.12 8.76 2.27
C VAL A 32 16.04 9.89 2.71
N TYR A 33 15.63 10.62 3.74
CA TYR A 33 16.41 11.67 4.36
C TYR A 33 16.53 11.45 5.88
N ASP A 34 17.72 11.69 6.41
CA ASP A 34 17.97 11.66 7.87
C ASP A 34 17.53 12.95 8.58
N LYS A 35 17.34 14.01 7.81
CA LYS A 35 16.85 15.31 8.29
C LYS A 35 15.64 15.74 7.48
N GLU A 36 14.78 16.52 8.09
CA GLU A 36 13.58 17.03 7.46
C GLU A 36 13.91 17.84 6.20
N PRO A 37 13.41 17.43 5.01
CA PRO A 37 13.67 18.12 3.76
C PRO A 37 12.87 19.45 3.69
N ILE A 38 13.35 20.35 2.84
CA ILE A 38 12.68 21.66 2.61
C ILE A 38 11.35 21.45 1.88
N PHE A 39 11.32 20.56 0.88
CA PHE A 39 10.11 20.22 0.12
C PHE A 39 9.37 19.07 0.79
N LYS A 40 8.09 19.30 1.14
CA LYS A 40 7.28 18.39 1.97
C LYS A 40 6.01 17.88 1.29
N ASP A 41 5.83 18.13 0.01
CA ASP A 41 4.55 17.88 -0.68
C ASP A 41 4.06 16.44 -0.61
N ASN A 42 4.95 15.47 -0.60
CA ASN A 42 4.62 14.05 -0.43
C ASN A 42 5.51 13.41 0.63
N LEU A 43 5.76 14.14 1.71
CA LEU A 43 6.60 13.68 2.80
C LEU A 43 5.84 12.71 3.70
N LEU A 44 6.43 11.54 3.92
CA LEU A 44 6.03 10.57 4.94
C LEU A 44 7.10 10.52 6.02
N VAL A 45 6.69 10.62 7.27
CA VAL A 45 7.58 10.52 8.44
C VAL A 45 7.20 9.27 9.23
N TRP A 46 8.16 8.38 9.39
CA TRP A 46 8.00 7.13 10.13
C TRP A 46 9.33 6.69 10.74
N ASN A 47 9.31 6.20 11.97
CA ASN A 47 10.52 5.75 12.68
C ASN A 47 11.67 6.77 12.68
N ASN A 48 11.36 8.06 12.89
CA ASN A 48 12.32 9.17 12.88
C ASN A 48 13.09 9.34 11.56
N LYS A 49 12.58 8.80 10.47
CA LYS A 49 13.10 9.00 9.11
C LYS A 49 12.07 9.74 8.26
N TYR A 50 12.58 10.41 7.25
CA TYR A 50 11.81 11.21 6.31
C TYR A 50 11.86 10.57 4.92
N TYR A 51 10.70 10.24 4.38
CA TYR A 51 10.57 9.58 3.08
C TYR A 51 9.79 10.48 2.12
N LEU A 52 10.44 10.92 1.05
CA LEU A 52 9.76 11.66 -0.01
C LEU A 52 9.21 10.68 -1.04
N ILE A 53 7.89 10.64 -1.16
CA ILE A 53 7.17 9.67 -2.00
C ILE A 53 6.99 10.21 -3.42
N GLY A 54 7.33 9.38 -4.41
CA GLY A 54 7.14 9.70 -5.83
C GLY A 54 8.22 10.58 -6.44
N ALA A 55 9.33 10.84 -5.73
CA ALA A 55 10.36 11.78 -6.18
C ALA A 55 11.33 11.22 -7.23
N GLU A 56 11.59 9.91 -7.23
CA GLU A 56 12.50 9.26 -8.17
C GLU A 56 12.00 7.86 -8.53
N HIS A 57 12.24 7.47 -9.80
CA HIS A 57 12.06 6.07 -10.20
C HIS A 57 13.15 5.22 -9.57
N LYS A 58 12.78 4.31 -8.68
CA LYS A 58 13.68 3.23 -8.30
C LYS A 58 13.78 2.21 -9.42
N GLU A 59 15.00 1.80 -9.74
CA GLU A 59 15.20 0.60 -10.53
C GLU A 59 14.54 -0.59 -9.82
N PHE A 60 13.91 -1.44 -10.60
CA PHE A 60 13.24 -2.62 -10.11
C PHE A 60 14.20 -3.50 -9.30
N SER A 61 13.92 -3.68 -8.02
CA SER A 61 14.53 -4.74 -7.22
C SER A 61 13.63 -5.97 -7.28
N ALA A 62 14.21 -7.10 -7.69
CA ALA A 62 13.50 -8.38 -7.68
C ALA A 62 13.09 -8.81 -6.27
N ASP A 63 13.70 -8.23 -5.24
CA ASP A 63 13.43 -8.51 -3.85
C ASP A 63 12.78 -7.30 -3.16
N LYS A 64 11.47 -7.19 -3.33
CA LYS A 64 10.64 -6.14 -2.71
C LYS A 64 10.66 -6.14 -1.18
N MET A 65 11.14 -7.23 -0.57
CA MET A 65 11.08 -7.42 0.87
C MET A 65 12.34 -6.99 1.60
N LEU A 66 13.47 -6.87 0.89
CA LEU A 66 14.74 -6.41 1.48
C LEU A 66 14.76 -4.90 1.70
N ASP A 67 13.81 -4.16 1.12
CA ASP A 67 13.79 -2.71 1.15
C ASP A 67 12.55 -2.19 1.89
N GLU A 68 12.75 -1.24 2.80
CA GLU A 68 11.64 -0.56 3.49
C GLU A 68 10.77 0.27 2.54
N ASP A 69 11.22 0.54 1.34
CA ASP A 69 10.54 1.44 0.40
C ASP A 69 9.13 0.96 0.04
N TYR A 70 8.96 -0.34 -0.25
CA TYR A 70 7.61 -0.86 -0.53
C TYR A 70 6.68 -0.84 0.68
N TYR A 71 7.25 -0.97 1.88
CA TYR A 71 6.46 -0.80 3.10
C TYR A 71 5.99 0.65 3.27
N VAL A 72 6.88 1.60 3.08
CA VAL A 72 6.58 3.03 3.15
C VAL A 72 5.61 3.45 2.03
N LEU A 73 5.77 2.91 0.83
CA LEU A 73 4.82 3.11 -0.27
C LEU A 73 3.43 2.56 0.07
N THR A 74 3.37 1.43 0.77
CA THR A 74 2.10 0.87 1.27
C THR A 74 1.44 1.79 2.30
N LEU A 75 2.20 2.34 3.25
CA LEU A 75 1.69 3.33 4.20
C LEU A 75 1.16 4.58 3.49
N ALA A 76 1.88 5.08 2.49
CA ALA A 76 1.43 6.23 1.70
C ALA A 76 0.14 5.92 0.91
N ALA A 77 0.01 4.72 0.36
CA ALA A 77 -1.21 4.28 -0.33
C ALA A 77 -2.41 4.21 0.64
N ILE A 78 -2.22 3.65 1.82
CA ILE A 78 -3.23 3.59 2.89
C ILE A 78 -3.66 5.00 3.29
N ALA A 79 -2.69 5.89 3.57
CA ALA A 79 -2.98 7.27 3.96
C ALA A 79 -3.78 8.03 2.91
N ARG A 80 -3.47 7.84 1.62
CA ARG A 80 -4.21 8.48 0.52
C ARG A 80 -5.67 8.03 0.49
N GLU A 81 -5.94 6.74 0.61
CA GLU A 81 -7.30 6.20 0.63
C GLU A 81 -8.08 6.66 1.88
N LEU A 82 -7.47 6.60 3.05
CA LEU A 82 -8.09 7.05 4.30
C LEU A 82 -8.38 8.56 4.30
N ASN A 83 -7.48 9.36 3.72
CA ASN A 83 -7.66 10.81 3.64
C ASN A 83 -8.87 11.23 2.79
N ILE A 84 -9.22 10.47 1.76
CA ILE A 84 -10.44 10.73 0.95
C ILE A 84 -11.68 10.71 1.84
N ALA A 85 -11.75 9.76 2.78
CA ALA A 85 -12.84 9.64 3.74
C ALA A 85 -12.63 10.48 5.02
N LYS A 86 -11.52 11.25 5.12
CA LYS A 86 -11.13 12.01 6.31
C LYS A 86 -10.98 11.14 7.56
N ILE A 87 -10.45 9.94 7.39
CA ILE A 87 -10.19 8.97 8.45
C ILE A 87 -8.69 8.97 8.75
N TYR A 88 -8.30 9.10 10.01
CA TYR A 88 -6.91 9.17 10.44
C TYR A 88 -6.55 8.10 11.47
N SER A 89 -7.53 7.37 11.96
CA SER A 89 -7.35 6.17 12.79
C SER A 89 -8.27 5.06 12.31
N ALA A 90 -7.71 3.89 11.98
CA ALA A 90 -8.49 2.80 11.38
C ALA A 90 -7.85 1.43 11.57
N ASP A 91 -8.71 0.41 11.60
CA ASP A 91 -8.32 -0.97 11.35
C ASP A 91 -8.28 -1.20 9.84
N VAL A 92 -7.18 -1.74 9.33
CA VAL A 92 -6.91 -1.92 7.90
C VAL A 92 -6.60 -3.37 7.58
N LEU A 93 -7.32 -3.92 6.60
CA LEU A 93 -6.95 -5.15 5.90
C LEU A 93 -6.36 -4.76 4.55
N ILE A 94 -5.12 -5.19 4.28
CA ILE A 94 -4.43 -4.90 3.03
C ILE A 94 -4.75 -6.00 2.01
N ALA A 95 -5.28 -5.64 0.85
CA ALA A 95 -5.44 -6.53 -0.29
C ALA A 95 -4.39 -6.16 -1.35
N ALA A 96 -3.26 -6.87 -1.36
CA ALA A 96 -2.11 -6.53 -2.19
C ALA A 96 -2.05 -7.35 -3.48
N GLY A 97 -1.74 -6.69 -4.59
CA GLY A 97 -1.48 -7.33 -5.88
C GLY A 97 0.01 -7.58 -6.09
N LEU A 98 0.37 -8.81 -6.49
CA LEU A 98 1.73 -9.18 -6.92
C LEU A 98 1.72 -9.73 -8.35
N PRO A 99 2.82 -9.56 -9.11
CA PRO A 99 2.98 -10.25 -10.38
C PRO A 99 2.78 -11.76 -10.25
N LEU A 100 2.11 -12.37 -11.23
CA LEU A 100 1.75 -13.80 -11.21
C LEU A 100 2.94 -14.72 -10.93
N THR A 101 4.11 -14.39 -11.49
CA THR A 101 5.35 -15.16 -11.31
C THR A 101 5.85 -15.18 -9.85
N TRP A 102 5.40 -14.25 -9.02
CA TRP A 102 5.86 -14.11 -7.64
C TRP A 102 4.84 -14.58 -6.60
N VAL A 103 3.55 -14.68 -7.01
CA VAL A 103 2.48 -15.10 -6.09
C VAL A 103 2.72 -16.50 -5.54
N SER A 104 3.28 -17.43 -6.35
CA SER A 104 3.54 -18.80 -5.91
C SER A 104 4.74 -18.95 -4.98
N GLU A 105 5.76 -18.11 -5.13
CA GLU A 105 7.02 -18.26 -4.42
C GLU A 105 7.16 -17.30 -3.22
N GLN A 106 6.63 -16.09 -3.33
CA GLN A 106 6.84 -15.01 -2.36
C GLN A 106 5.57 -14.54 -1.64
N ARG A 107 4.44 -15.21 -1.86
CA ARG A 107 3.16 -14.78 -1.31
C ARG A 107 3.17 -14.66 0.21
N GLU A 108 3.62 -15.70 0.90
CA GLU A 108 3.61 -15.72 2.36
C GLU A 108 4.64 -14.75 2.95
N GLU A 109 5.83 -14.67 2.37
CA GLU A 109 6.85 -13.72 2.80
C GLU A 109 6.40 -12.28 2.61
N PHE A 110 5.78 -11.95 1.50
CA PHE A 110 5.27 -10.62 1.25
C PHE A 110 4.11 -10.27 2.18
N LYS A 111 3.25 -11.24 2.48
CA LYS A 111 2.20 -11.08 3.49
C LYS A 111 2.80 -10.74 4.86
N GLN A 112 3.79 -11.51 5.32
CA GLN A 112 4.48 -11.26 6.60
C GLN A 112 5.18 -9.89 6.61
N TYR A 113 5.78 -9.51 5.51
CA TYR A 113 6.38 -8.19 5.33
C TYR A 113 5.35 -7.05 5.51
N LEU A 114 4.17 -7.17 4.91
CA LEU A 114 3.13 -6.14 5.02
C LEU A 114 2.53 -6.03 6.43
N ILE A 115 2.46 -7.13 7.17
CA ILE A 115 1.90 -7.17 8.54
C ILE A 115 2.96 -7.15 9.64
N LYS A 116 4.21 -6.88 9.32
CA LYS A 116 5.34 -6.90 10.28
C LYS A 116 5.15 -6.00 11.50
N ASN A 117 4.34 -4.95 11.37
CA ASN A 117 3.93 -4.09 12.47
C ASN A 117 2.41 -4.13 12.59
N GLU A 118 1.89 -4.60 13.72
CA GLU A 118 0.44 -4.64 13.99
C GLU A 118 -0.15 -3.24 14.04
N THR A 119 0.56 -2.32 14.72
CA THR A 119 0.15 -0.93 14.87
C THR A 119 1.21 -0.02 14.29
N VAL A 120 0.81 0.96 13.51
CA VAL A 120 1.73 1.91 12.86
C VAL A 120 1.24 3.32 13.06
N ASP A 121 2.10 4.14 13.67
CA ASP A 121 1.93 5.59 13.75
C ASP A 121 2.88 6.26 12.77
N PHE A 122 2.35 7.09 11.90
CA PHE A 122 3.14 7.82 10.92
C PHE A 122 2.46 9.12 10.52
N ASN A 123 3.25 10.05 10.00
CA ASN A 123 2.74 11.30 9.43
C ASN A 123 2.85 11.24 7.90
N PHE A 124 1.81 11.64 7.20
CA PHE A 124 1.85 11.81 5.75
C PHE A 124 1.20 13.12 5.34
N LYS A 125 1.96 13.95 4.62
CA LYS A 125 1.52 15.27 4.16
C LYS A 125 1.00 16.16 5.31
N GLY A 126 1.68 16.12 6.44
CA GLY A 126 1.34 16.92 7.64
C GLY A 126 0.16 16.39 8.46
N LYS A 127 -0.34 15.19 8.18
CA LYS A 127 -1.43 14.55 8.92
C LYS A 127 -0.94 13.29 9.62
N ASP A 128 -1.29 13.14 10.88
CA ASP A 128 -0.94 11.99 11.69
C ASP A 128 -1.96 10.86 11.46
N TYR A 129 -1.45 9.66 11.18
CA TYR A 129 -2.23 8.45 11.01
C TYR A 129 -1.87 7.43 12.08
N HIS A 130 -2.89 6.82 12.64
CA HIS A 130 -2.78 5.68 13.54
C HIS A 130 -3.56 4.52 12.92
N ILE A 131 -2.86 3.50 12.44
CA ILE A 131 -3.49 2.34 11.82
C ILE A 131 -3.17 1.06 12.58
N ARG A 132 -4.13 0.16 12.64
CA ARG A 132 -3.93 -1.23 13.05
C ARG A 132 -4.10 -2.11 11.82
N VAL A 133 -3.03 -2.80 11.43
CA VAL A 133 -3.05 -3.75 10.31
C VAL A 133 -3.55 -5.08 10.83
N VAL A 134 -4.81 -5.41 10.53
CA VAL A 134 -5.46 -6.63 11.01
C VAL A 134 -5.14 -7.86 10.16
N GLY A 135 -4.57 -7.66 8.98
CA GLY A 135 -4.14 -8.73 8.10
C GLY A 135 -3.76 -8.23 6.71
N ALA A 136 -3.26 -9.13 5.89
CA ALA A 136 -3.01 -8.90 4.48
C ALA A 136 -3.38 -10.15 3.69
N ASP A 137 -4.01 -9.93 2.52
CA ASP A 137 -4.29 -10.95 1.54
C ASP A 137 -3.58 -10.59 0.23
N ILE A 138 -2.92 -11.58 -0.37
CA ILE A 138 -2.12 -11.39 -1.57
C ILE A 138 -2.83 -12.04 -2.76
N TYR A 139 -3.00 -11.27 -3.81
CA TYR A 139 -3.66 -11.66 -5.05
C TYR A 139 -2.72 -11.48 -6.25
N PRO A 140 -2.94 -12.22 -7.34
CA PRO A 140 -2.28 -11.92 -8.61
C PRO A 140 -2.59 -10.49 -9.06
N GLN A 141 -1.59 -9.82 -9.63
CA GLN A 141 -1.72 -8.48 -10.20
C GLN A 141 -2.85 -8.45 -11.25
N GLY A 142 -3.69 -7.42 -11.22
CA GLY A 142 -4.88 -7.34 -12.09
C GLY A 142 -6.13 -8.05 -11.56
N PHE A 143 -6.02 -8.92 -10.56
CA PHE A 143 -7.17 -9.61 -9.98
C PHE A 143 -8.20 -8.64 -9.38
N ALA A 144 -7.74 -7.53 -8.80
CA ALA A 144 -8.62 -6.49 -8.27
C ALA A 144 -9.51 -5.84 -9.34
N ALA A 145 -9.04 -5.76 -10.59
CA ALA A 145 -9.83 -5.26 -11.72
C ALA A 145 -10.94 -6.24 -12.10
N ILE A 146 -10.71 -7.54 -11.89
CA ILE A 146 -11.68 -8.60 -12.20
C ILE A 146 -12.73 -8.71 -11.08
N VAL A 147 -12.32 -8.59 -9.81
CA VAL A 147 -13.23 -8.73 -8.65
C VAL A 147 -14.31 -7.65 -8.63
N ASN A 148 -14.01 -6.46 -9.11
CA ASN A 148 -15.04 -5.41 -9.22
C ASN A 148 -16.13 -5.73 -10.25
N ASN A 149 -15.86 -6.65 -11.19
CA ASN A 149 -16.79 -7.06 -12.24
C ASN A 149 -17.38 -8.46 -12.00
N PHE A 150 -17.08 -9.13 -10.89
CA PHE A 150 -17.62 -10.47 -10.58
C PHE A 150 -19.16 -10.48 -10.45
N SER A 151 -19.77 -9.35 -10.09
CA SER A 151 -21.24 -9.22 -10.11
C SER A 151 -21.82 -9.34 -11.53
N ASP A 152 -21.04 -9.00 -12.56
CA ASP A 152 -21.44 -9.05 -13.96
C ASP A 152 -21.23 -10.44 -14.60
N PHE A 153 -20.43 -11.31 -13.95
CA PHE A 153 -20.13 -12.67 -14.41
C PHE A 153 -21.00 -13.77 -13.76
N SER A 154 -21.92 -13.43 -12.88
CA SER A 154 -22.83 -14.40 -12.23
C SER A 154 -23.80 -15.12 -13.18
N GLY A 155 -23.72 -14.89 -14.49
CA GLY A 155 -24.50 -15.53 -15.53
C GLY A 155 -23.74 -16.49 -16.45
N VAL A 156 -22.43 -16.67 -16.26
CA VAL A 156 -21.65 -17.59 -17.09
C VAL A 156 -21.40 -18.87 -16.30
N ASN A 157 -22.26 -19.86 -16.52
CA ASN A 157 -22.00 -21.24 -16.11
C ASN A 157 -20.75 -21.74 -16.85
N MET A 158 -19.68 -21.96 -16.13
CA MET A 158 -18.58 -22.81 -16.58
C MET A 158 -18.86 -24.25 -16.18
#